data_232143bc851c7201f95d653a31135aff
#
_entry.id   232143bc851c7201f95d653a31135aff
#
_cell.length_a   1.000
_cell.length_b   1.000
_cell.length_c   1.000
_cell.angle_alpha   90.00
_cell.angle_beta   90.00
_cell.angle_gamma   90.00
#
_symmetry.space_group_name_H-M   'P 1'
#
loop_
_entity.id
_entity.type
_entity.pdbx_description
1 polymer ?
#
loop_
_entity_poly.entity_id
_entity_poly.type
_entity_poly.pdbx_seq_one_letter_code
_entity_poly.pdbx_strand_id
1 'polypeptide(L)'
;MQKLRNIAIIAHVDHGKTTLVDKMILAGNLLRDNAQQNGELIMDNNDLERERGITILSKNVSVIYKDYKINIIDTPGHADIGGEVERVLNMCDGVLLLVDAFEGTMPQTRFVLQKALALGKKPIVVINKVDKPNCRPEVVNEQVFDLMFTLDATEEQLDYKTIYGSAKQGWMSHVWTERTDSIAPLLDAIIDEIPAPATVEGTPQMLITSLEYSPYVGRIAVGKVTRGSLRTGQNVTLAKRDGVTMQKTRIRDLMVFEGLGKKKVEEVACGEICALVGIEGFEIGDTICDYENPEPLPPIQIDEPTMSMLFTINNSPFFGKDGKYVTSRHIKERLDRELEKNLALRVEPGQNADSFVVYGRGVLHLSVLIETMRREGYELQVGQPKVIVKEIDGVKCEPIEEMSVDCPDESAGTVIELATKRKGTLTNMESANGRTRLEFSIPSRGIIGLRSNMLTATAGEAIMTHRLKDFEPWTGEIEMRTNGSLIASETGTAYAYSIDKLQDRGRFFISPMDQVYEGEVIGESTRAGDISVNVTKAKQLTNMRASGSDDKASIAPPKIFSLEEALEYIKEDEYVEVTPHAMRLRKILLHEVDRKRASK
;
A
#
# COMPACT_ATOMS: atom_id res chain seq x y z
N MET A 1 24.14 30.13 -5.97
CA MET A 1 22.97 29.25 -5.80
C MET A 1 23.45 27.80 -5.77
N GLN A 2 22.98 27.01 -4.82
CA GLN A 2 23.26 25.58 -4.76
C GLN A 2 22.58 24.90 -5.97
N LYS A 3 23.31 24.04 -6.67
CA LYS A 3 22.76 23.32 -7.82
C LYS A 3 21.83 22.21 -7.34
N LEU A 4 20.66 22.08 -7.93
CA LEU A 4 19.60 21.16 -7.50
C LEU A 4 19.41 20.00 -8.47
N ARG A 5 19.05 18.83 -7.92
CA ARG A 5 18.49 17.68 -8.64
C ARG A 5 17.34 17.11 -7.83
N ASN A 6 16.20 16.91 -8.45
CA ASN A 6 15.02 16.29 -7.81
C ASN A 6 14.76 14.94 -8.47
N ILE A 7 14.87 13.86 -7.71
CA ILE A 7 14.70 12.50 -8.21
C ILE A 7 13.66 11.73 -7.42
N ALA A 8 12.92 10.86 -8.08
CA ALA A 8 12.09 9.86 -7.44
C ALA A 8 12.67 8.46 -7.67
N ILE A 9 12.59 7.58 -6.68
CA ILE A 9 13.08 6.20 -6.79
C ILE A 9 11.92 5.26 -7.00
N ILE A 10 11.93 4.56 -8.13
CA ILE A 10 10.95 3.55 -8.53
C ILE A 10 11.60 2.17 -8.36
N ALA A 11 10.97 1.30 -7.58
CA ALA A 11 11.44 -0.06 -7.39
C ALA A 11 10.30 -1.02 -7.08
N HIS A 12 10.47 -2.29 -7.43
CA HIS A 12 9.65 -3.36 -6.87
C HIS A 12 10.00 -3.61 -5.39
N VAL A 13 9.07 -4.24 -4.66
CA VAL A 13 9.32 -4.72 -3.30
C VAL A 13 10.57 -5.61 -3.31
N ASP A 14 11.40 -5.52 -2.29
CA ASP A 14 12.65 -6.27 -2.12
C ASP A 14 13.76 -6.02 -3.16
N HIS A 15 13.59 -5.14 -4.15
CA HIS A 15 14.69 -4.77 -5.07
C HIS A 15 15.81 -3.95 -4.40
N GLY A 16 15.63 -3.54 -3.14
CA GLY A 16 16.65 -2.89 -2.32
C GLY A 16 16.58 -1.36 -2.31
N LYS A 17 15.39 -0.78 -2.52
CA LYS A 17 15.14 0.67 -2.54
C LYS A 17 15.61 1.35 -1.26
N THR A 18 15.11 0.94 -0.10
CA THR A 18 15.46 1.51 1.21
C THR A 18 16.96 1.41 1.47
N THR A 19 17.57 0.26 1.18
CA THR A 19 19.02 0.05 1.33
C THR A 19 19.83 1.01 0.46
N LEU A 20 19.39 1.26 -0.79
CA LEU A 20 20.05 2.20 -1.69
C LEU A 20 19.96 3.63 -1.17
N VAL A 21 18.78 4.08 -0.75
CA VAL A 21 18.56 5.42 -0.20
C VAL A 21 19.41 5.64 1.06
N ASP A 22 19.44 4.67 1.96
CA ASP A 22 20.30 4.74 3.16
C ASP A 22 21.78 4.91 2.80
N LYS A 23 22.27 4.19 1.77
CA LYS A 23 23.64 4.35 1.31
C LYS A 23 23.91 5.71 0.66
N MET A 24 22.92 6.26 -0.07
CA MET A 24 23.01 7.61 -0.64
C MET A 24 23.09 8.68 0.46
N ILE A 25 22.30 8.54 1.52
CA ILE A 25 22.31 9.44 2.68
C ILE A 25 23.68 9.37 3.37
N LEU A 26 24.21 8.18 3.59
CA LEU A 26 25.51 7.98 4.22
C LEU A 26 26.69 8.56 3.39
N ALA A 27 26.60 8.50 2.06
CA ALA A 27 27.61 9.06 1.17
C ALA A 27 27.61 10.59 1.15
N GLY A 28 26.49 11.22 1.47
CA GLY A 28 26.29 12.68 1.46
C GLY A 28 26.72 13.39 2.74
N ASN A 29 27.82 13.12 3.34
CA ASN A 29 28.50 13.88 4.43
C ASN A 29 27.65 14.44 5.61
N LEU A 30 26.33 14.35 5.60
CA LEU A 30 25.42 14.95 6.58
C LEU A 30 25.25 14.15 7.89
N LEU A 31 25.72 12.89 7.92
CA LEU A 31 25.53 11.99 9.06
C LEU A 31 26.83 11.47 9.70
N ARG A 32 27.98 12.16 9.49
CA ARG A 32 29.28 11.65 9.99
C ARG A 32 29.37 11.47 11.50
N ASP A 33 28.55 12.13 12.30
CA ASP A 33 28.71 12.14 13.75
C ASP A 33 27.76 11.25 14.57
N ASN A 34 26.62 10.80 14.04
CA ASN A 34 25.60 10.09 14.86
C ASN A 34 25.08 8.75 14.33
N ALA A 35 25.37 8.34 13.09
CA ALA A 35 24.74 7.17 12.46
C ALA A 35 25.57 5.88 12.43
N GLN A 36 26.79 5.89 12.99
CA GLN A 36 27.67 4.70 13.01
C GLN A 36 27.29 3.64 14.06
N GLN A 37 26.27 3.87 14.91
CA GLN A 37 26.03 2.99 16.07
C GLN A 37 24.92 1.96 15.93
N ASN A 38 23.98 2.10 14.97
CA ASN A 38 22.91 1.11 14.82
C ASN A 38 22.77 0.72 13.36
N GLY A 39 22.96 -0.56 13.04
CA GLY A 39 22.77 -1.15 11.70
C GLY A 39 21.30 -1.25 11.26
N GLU A 40 20.46 -0.33 11.71
CA GLU A 40 19.04 -0.25 11.38
C GLU A 40 18.82 0.57 10.11
N LEU A 41 17.82 0.18 9.31
CA LEU A 41 17.36 0.92 8.13
C LEU A 41 16.87 2.30 8.56
N ILE A 42 17.55 3.36 8.12
CA ILE A 42 17.35 4.74 8.60
C ILE A 42 16.02 5.30 8.08
N MET A 43 15.57 4.87 6.90
CA MET A 43 14.36 5.36 6.25
C MET A 43 13.07 4.72 6.78
N ASP A 44 13.08 3.46 7.20
CA ASP A 44 11.86 2.75 7.62
C ASP A 44 11.58 2.93 9.11
N ASN A 45 11.03 4.09 9.47
CA ASN A 45 10.62 4.41 10.86
C ASN A 45 9.23 3.85 11.22
N ASN A 46 8.50 3.25 10.28
CA ASN A 46 7.20 2.66 10.52
C ASN A 46 7.33 1.13 10.64
N ASP A 47 6.92 0.57 11.77
CA ASP A 47 6.99 -0.88 12.01
C ASP A 47 6.22 -1.70 10.95
N LEU A 48 5.10 -1.16 10.42
CA LEU A 48 4.34 -1.79 9.34
C LEU A 48 5.12 -1.84 8.01
N GLU A 49 5.87 -0.80 7.68
CA GLU A 49 6.72 -0.76 6.48
C GLU A 49 7.83 -1.80 6.59
N ARG A 50 8.48 -1.90 7.78
CA ARG A 50 9.53 -2.89 8.05
C ARG A 50 9.03 -4.33 7.99
N GLU A 51 7.88 -4.62 8.60
CA GLU A 51 7.30 -5.97 8.63
C GLU A 51 6.83 -6.44 7.26
N ARG A 52 6.31 -5.51 6.44
CA ARG A 52 5.77 -5.82 5.11
C ARG A 52 6.77 -5.66 3.98
N GLY A 53 7.93 -5.04 4.24
CA GLY A 53 8.94 -4.74 3.23
C GLY A 53 8.47 -3.75 2.15
N ILE A 54 7.41 -2.96 2.41
CA ILE A 54 6.83 -2.00 1.45
C ILE A 54 6.89 -0.58 1.99
N THR A 55 7.11 0.40 1.11
CA THR A 55 6.91 1.82 1.43
C THR A 55 5.42 2.15 1.36
N ILE A 56 4.85 2.64 2.45
CA ILE A 56 3.43 3.02 2.56
C ILE A 56 3.29 4.53 2.31
N LEU A 57 4.18 5.33 2.89
CA LEU A 57 4.17 6.79 2.78
C LEU A 57 5.42 7.28 2.06
N SER A 58 5.24 8.22 1.12
CA SER A 58 6.36 8.89 0.47
C SER A 58 7.17 9.71 1.48
N LYS A 59 8.48 9.64 1.39
CA LYS A 59 9.41 10.39 2.24
C LYS A 59 10.34 11.26 1.39
N ASN A 60 10.56 12.47 1.85
CA ASN A 60 11.48 13.39 1.21
C ASN A 60 12.78 13.45 2.00
N VAL A 61 13.89 13.24 1.32
CA VAL A 61 15.23 13.28 1.87
C VAL A 61 16.12 14.12 0.96
N SER A 62 17.14 14.75 1.49
CA SER A 62 18.15 15.41 0.64
C SER A 62 19.55 14.98 1.00
N VAL A 63 20.37 14.89 -0.03
CA VAL A 63 21.80 14.54 0.06
C VAL A 63 22.60 15.67 -0.56
N ILE A 64 23.68 16.10 0.10
CA ILE A 64 24.64 17.04 -0.47
C ILE A 64 25.82 16.24 -1.00
N TYR A 65 26.06 16.32 -2.29
CA TYR A 65 27.18 15.67 -2.93
C TYR A 65 27.88 16.65 -3.87
N LYS A 66 29.20 16.86 -3.65
CA LYS A 66 29.96 17.94 -4.28
C LYS A 66 29.25 19.30 -4.00
N ASP A 67 28.95 20.09 -5.03
CA ASP A 67 28.24 21.37 -4.94
C ASP A 67 26.72 21.25 -5.26
N TYR A 68 26.22 20.01 -5.34
CA TYR A 68 24.82 19.72 -5.65
C TYR A 68 24.05 19.31 -4.40
N LYS A 69 22.80 19.75 -4.35
CA LYS A 69 21.77 19.20 -3.46
C LYS A 69 20.88 18.28 -4.28
N ILE A 70 20.82 17.02 -3.89
CA ILE A 70 19.99 16.00 -4.52
C ILE A 70 18.82 15.74 -3.58
N ASN A 71 17.62 16.15 -3.96
CA ASN A 71 16.39 15.81 -3.28
C ASN A 71 15.93 14.43 -3.78
N ILE A 72 15.73 13.51 -2.87
CA ILE A 72 15.32 12.14 -3.14
C ILE A 72 13.92 11.95 -2.57
N ILE A 73 12.98 11.56 -3.42
CA ILE A 73 11.61 11.30 -3.05
C ILE A 73 11.38 9.78 -3.14
N ASP A 74 11.12 9.17 -2.00
CA ASP A 74 10.80 7.75 -1.94
C ASP A 74 9.37 7.51 -2.39
N THR A 75 9.15 6.62 -3.39
CA THR A 75 7.83 6.35 -3.94
C THR A 75 7.25 5.06 -3.37
N PRO A 76 5.95 5.03 -3.02
CA PRO A 76 5.27 3.78 -2.76
C PRO A 76 5.29 2.88 -4.00
N GLY A 77 5.55 1.58 -3.80
CA GLY A 77 5.62 0.62 -4.91
C GLY A 77 4.28 -0.04 -5.26
N HIS A 78 3.25 0.10 -4.44
CA HIS A 78 2.00 -0.63 -4.60
C HIS A 78 0.92 0.16 -5.35
N ALA A 79 0.20 -0.49 -6.28
CA ALA A 79 -0.83 0.14 -7.12
C ALA A 79 -1.99 0.75 -6.32
N ASP A 80 -2.37 0.16 -5.17
CA ASP A 80 -3.41 0.68 -4.28
C ASP A 80 -3.07 2.07 -3.70
N ILE A 81 -1.79 2.49 -3.80
CA ILE A 81 -1.27 3.77 -3.33
C ILE A 81 -0.91 4.69 -4.52
N GLY A 82 -1.41 4.40 -5.72
CA GLY A 82 -1.07 5.06 -6.99
C GLY A 82 -1.23 6.59 -7.02
N GLY A 83 -2.16 7.16 -6.25
CA GLY A 83 -2.30 8.62 -6.16
C GLY A 83 -1.16 9.34 -5.45
N GLU A 84 -0.38 8.63 -4.62
CA GLU A 84 0.86 9.20 -4.09
C GLU A 84 1.96 9.22 -5.12
N VAL A 85 2.00 8.23 -6.01
CA VAL A 85 2.97 8.14 -7.10
C VAL A 85 2.89 9.35 -8.02
N GLU A 86 1.70 9.73 -8.49
CA GLU A 86 1.54 10.90 -9.36
C GLU A 86 1.96 12.21 -8.68
N ARG A 87 1.65 12.35 -7.40
CA ARG A 87 2.06 13.51 -6.59
C ARG A 87 3.58 13.62 -6.47
N VAL A 88 4.25 12.49 -6.19
CA VAL A 88 5.71 12.40 -6.10
C VAL A 88 6.35 12.73 -7.45
N LEU A 89 5.86 12.16 -8.53
CA LEU A 89 6.39 12.38 -9.87
C LEU A 89 6.27 13.85 -10.35
N ASN A 90 5.29 14.60 -9.85
CA ASN A 90 5.20 16.04 -10.13
C ASN A 90 6.30 16.86 -9.43
N MET A 91 6.89 16.36 -8.34
CA MET A 91 7.97 17.04 -7.64
C MET A 91 9.35 16.75 -8.22
N CYS A 92 9.55 15.62 -8.90
CA CYS A 92 10.85 15.22 -9.43
C CYS A 92 11.09 15.70 -10.86
N ASP A 93 12.37 15.75 -11.25
CA ASP A 93 12.83 16.11 -12.60
C ASP A 93 13.32 14.89 -13.38
N GLY A 94 13.61 13.79 -12.68
CA GLY A 94 13.95 12.49 -13.24
C GLY A 94 13.69 11.36 -12.25
N VAL A 95 13.87 10.12 -12.71
CA VAL A 95 13.56 8.93 -11.93
C VAL A 95 14.72 7.94 -11.92
N LEU A 96 14.96 7.28 -10.78
CA LEU A 96 15.82 6.11 -10.68
C LEU A 96 14.95 4.86 -10.72
N LEU A 97 15.12 4.05 -11.75
CA LEU A 97 14.48 2.75 -11.88
C LEU A 97 15.41 1.67 -11.31
N LEU A 98 15.09 1.18 -10.12
CA LEU A 98 15.87 0.15 -9.44
C LEU A 98 15.33 -1.23 -9.75
N VAL A 99 16.16 -2.10 -10.31
CA VAL A 99 15.80 -3.45 -10.73
C VAL A 99 16.77 -4.47 -10.13
N ASP A 100 16.26 -5.61 -9.65
CA ASP A 100 17.09 -6.72 -9.19
C ASP A 100 17.75 -7.44 -10.38
N ALA A 101 19.06 -7.68 -10.32
CA ALA A 101 19.84 -8.31 -11.39
C ALA A 101 19.43 -9.77 -11.71
N PHE A 102 18.64 -10.41 -10.85
CA PHE A 102 18.12 -11.76 -11.04
C PHE A 102 16.65 -11.77 -11.45
N GLU A 103 15.79 -11.04 -10.71
CA GLU A 103 14.34 -11.03 -10.92
C GLU A 103 13.93 -10.24 -12.19
N GLY A 104 14.65 -9.17 -12.52
CA GLY A 104 14.36 -8.35 -13.68
C GLY A 104 13.19 -7.40 -13.47
N THR A 105 12.51 -7.03 -14.56
CA THR A 105 11.38 -6.10 -14.54
C THR A 105 10.11 -6.77 -14.00
N MET A 106 9.54 -6.19 -12.96
CA MET A 106 8.36 -6.72 -12.30
C MET A 106 7.09 -5.88 -12.60
N PRO A 107 5.89 -6.49 -12.55
CA PRO A 107 4.65 -5.80 -12.94
C PRO A 107 4.36 -4.50 -12.19
N GLN A 108 4.68 -4.41 -10.90
CA GLN A 108 4.46 -3.18 -10.11
C GLN A 108 5.28 -1.99 -10.62
N THR A 109 6.51 -2.27 -11.06
CA THR A 109 7.41 -1.26 -11.61
C THR A 109 6.85 -0.64 -12.89
N ARG A 110 6.14 -1.44 -13.71
CA ARG A 110 5.55 -1.01 -14.99
C ARG A 110 4.61 0.19 -14.82
N PHE A 111 3.71 0.15 -13.83
CA PHE A 111 2.74 1.24 -13.62
C PHE A 111 3.43 2.56 -13.28
N VAL A 112 4.35 2.54 -12.29
CA VAL A 112 5.04 3.77 -11.86
C VAL A 112 5.93 4.31 -12.98
N LEU A 113 6.62 3.42 -13.69
CA LEU A 113 7.46 3.79 -14.84
C LEU A 113 6.63 4.39 -15.97
N GLN A 114 5.49 3.80 -16.33
CA GLN A 114 4.58 4.34 -17.35
C GLN A 114 4.15 5.77 -17.05
N LYS A 115 3.77 6.05 -15.79
CA LYS A 115 3.40 7.40 -15.35
C LYS A 115 4.58 8.37 -15.41
N ALA A 116 5.77 7.93 -15.03
CA ALA A 116 6.98 8.74 -15.11
C ALA A 116 7.34 9.10 -16.56
N LEU A 117 7.28 8.12 -17.47
CA LEU A 117 7.54 8.32 -18.90
C LEU A 117 6.51 9.26 -19.53
N ALA A 118 5.22 9.08 -19.22
CA ALA A 118 4.13 9.94 -19.70
C ALA A 118 4.28 11.41 -19.23
N LEU A 119 4.89 11.63 -18.05
CA LEU A 119 5.23 12.96 -17.53
C LEU A 119 6.57 13.50 -18.08
N GLY A 120 7.18 12.85 -19.06
CA GLY A 120 8.44 13.26 -19.68
C GLY A 120 9.66 13.17 -18.76
N LYS A 121 9.62 12.35 -17.71
CA LYS A 121 10.76 12.22 -16.79
C LYS A 121 11.87 11.38 -17.41
N LYS A 122 13.13 11.83 -17.25
CA LYS A 122 14.30 11.10 -17.71
C LYS A 122 14.64 9.97 -16.72
N PRO A 123 14.75 8.69 -17.16
CA PRO A 123 15.11 7.59 -16.29
C PRO A 123 16.64 7.38 -16.23
N ILE A 124 17.11 6.94 -15.05
CA ILE A 124 18.40 6.26 -14.87
C ILE A 124 18.06 4.85 -14.37
N VAL A 125 18.62 3.83 -14.99
CA VAL A 125 18.41 2.44 -14.60
C VAL A 125 19.51 2.00 -13.64
N VAL A 126 19.12 1.43 -12.49
CA VAL A 126 20.06 0.89 -11.50
C VAL A 126 19.80 -0.61 -11.36
N ILE A 127 20.70 -1.42 -11.87
CA ILE A 127 20.65 -2.87 -11.76
C ILE A 127 21.39 -3.29 -10.49
N ASN A 128 20.61 -3.62 -9.46
CA ASN A 128 21.09 -3.91 -8.11
C ASN A 128 21.28 -5.41 -7.88
N LYS A 129 22.01 -5.75 -6.82
CA LYS A 129 22.30 -7.13 -6.38
C LYS A 129 23.13 -7.93 -7.37
N VAL A 130 24.02 -7.29 -8.11
CA VAL A 130 24.96 -7.99 -9.01
C VAL A 130 26.02 -8.82 -8.25
N ASP A 131 26.05 -8.72 -6.93
CA ASP A 131 26.85 -9.55 -6.02
C ASP A 131 26.31 -10.97 -5.85
N LYS A 132 25.06 -11.24 -6.29
CA LYS A 132 24.47 -12.59 -6.24
C LYS A 132 25.04 -13.50 -7.34
N PRO A 133 25.30 -14.79 -7.05
CA PRO A 133 25.92 -15.72 -8.01
C PRO A 133 25.06 -16.01 -9.24
N ASN A 134 23.76 -15.83 -9.16
CA ASN A 134 22.82 -16.09 -10.25
C ASN A 134 22.35 -14.81 -10.96
N CYS A 135 23.06 -13.69 -10.80
CA CYS A 135 22.70 -12.44 -11.46
C CYS A 135 22.91 -12.54 -12.97
N ARG A 136 22.03 -11.85 -13.72
CA ARG A 136 22.05 -11.76 -15.19
C ARG A 136 21.83 -10.33 -15.66
N PRO A 137 22.76 -9.42 -15.35
CA PRO A 137 22.55 -7.97 -15.51
C PRO A 137 22.29 -7.55 -16.96
N GLU A 138 22.92 -8.20 -17.94
CA GLU A 138 22.75 -7.90 -19.36
C GLU A 138 21.33 -8.23 -19.83
N VAL A 139 20.83 -9.43 -19.48
CA VAL A 139 19.45 -9.84 -19.80
C VAL A 139 18.42 -8.92 -19.14
N VAL A 140 18.68 -8.52 -17.89
CA VAL A 140 17.80 -7.58 -17.17
C VAL A 140 17.81 -6.21 -17.83
N ASN A 141 18.94 -5.72 -18.31
CA ASN A 141 19.00 -4.45 -19.04
C ASN A 141 18.21 -4.50 -20.36
N GLU A 142 18.27 -5.61 -21.10
CA GLU A 142 17.41 -5.82 -22.28
C GLU A 142 15.93 -5.84 -21.91
N GLN A 143 15.53 -6.52 -20.84
CA GLN A 143 14.15 -6.52 -20.34
C GLN A 143 13.66 -5.11 -19.98
N VAL A 144 14.52 -4.27 -19.40
CA VAL A 144 14.19 -2.87 -19.08
C VAL A 144 13.98 -2.08 -20.36
N PHE A 145 14.83 -2.28 -21.36
CA PHE A 145 14.69 -1.61 -22.65
C PHE A 145 13.38 -2.00 -23.35
N ASP A 146 13.07 -3.30 -23.41
CA ASP A 146 11.82 -3.82 -23.99
C ASP A 146 10.59 -3.27 -23.23
N LEU A 147 10.68 -3.20 -21.91
CA LEU A 147 9.62 -2.61 -21.09
C LEU A 147 9.39 -1.14 -21.44
N MET A 148 10.45 -0.33 -21.50
CA MET A 148 10.35 1.08 -21.85
C MET A 148 9.80 1.28 -23.26
N PHE A 149 10.25 0.47 -24.21
CA PHE A 149 9.76 0.48 -25.59
C PHE A 149 8.24 0.16 -25.64
N THR A 150 7.80 -0.86 -24.91
CA THR A 150 6.37 -1.23 -24.79
C THR A 150 5.53 -0.15 -24.11
N LEU A 151 6.14 0.72 -23.30
CA LEU A 151 5.49 1.85 -22.62
C LEU A 151 5.55 3.16 -23.41
N ASP A 152 5.85 3.11 -24.72
CA ASP A 152 5.94 4.25 -25.62
C ASP A 152 6.94 5.33 -25.15
N ALA A 153 8.08 4.91 -24.58
CA ALA A 153 9.14 5.83 -24.18
C ALA A 153 9.69 6.59 -25.40
N THR A 154 10.00 7.87 -25.22
CA THR A 154 10.64 8.68 -26.28
C THR A 154 12.09 8.25 -26.54
N GLU A 155 12.66 8.65 -27.69
CA GLU A 155 14.07 8.37 -28.00
C GLU A 155 15.02 8.87 -26.91
N GLU A 156 14.77 10.04 -26.32
CA GLU A 156 15.54 10.62 -25.22
C GLU A 156 15.43 9.80 -23.93
N GLN A 157 14.29 9.15 -23.70
CA GLN A 157 14.05 8.29 -22.54
C GLN A 157 14.65 6.89 -22.76
N LEU A 158 14.72 6.40 -24.00
CA LEU A 158 15.37 5.14 -24.35
C LEU A 158 16.91 5.25 -24.34
N ASP A 159 17.46 6.45 -24.46
CA ASP A 159 18.89 6.75 -24.24
C ASP A 159 19.19 6.96 -22.75
N TYR A 160 18.84 5.98 -21.94
CA TYR A 160 19.05 6.01 -20.50
C TYR A 160 20.42 5.48 -20.09
N LYS A 161 20.93 5.99 -18.97
CA LYS A 161 22.17 5.49 -18.35
C LYS A 161 21.87 4.29 -17.47
N THR A 162 22.66 3.25 -17.58
CA THR A 162 22.61 2.09 -16.68
C THR A 162 23.77 2.12 -15.70
N ILE A 163 23.47 1.92 -14.42
CA ILE A 163 24.41 1.76 -13.32
C ILE A 163 24.21 0.40 -12.67
N TYR A 164 25.28 -0.31 -12.39
CA TYR A 164 25.27 -1.65 -11.81
C TYR A 164 25.87 -1.62 -10.42
N GLY A 165 25.40 -2.48 -9.51
CA GLY A 165 26.06 -2.57 -8.21
C GLY A 165 25.33 -3.40 -7.16
N SER A 166 25.81 -3.24 -5.93
CA SER A 166 25.18 -3.81 -4.74
C SER A 166 24.95 -2.72 -3.69
N ALA A 167 23.68 -2.31 -3.54
CA ALA A 167 23.30 -1.36 -2.49
C ALA A 167 23.67 -1.90 -1.09
N LYS A 168 23.52 -3.22 -0.87
CA LYS A 168 23.88 -3.86 0.41
C LYS A 168 25.38 -3.70 0.73
N GLN A 169 26.24 -3.90 -0.28
CA GLN A 169 27.69 -3.76 -0.12
C GLN A 169 28.17 -2.31 -0.27
N GLY A 170 27.32 -1.38 -0.74
CA GLY A 170 27.60 0.06 -0.79
C GLY A 170 28.48 0.49 -1.96
N TRP A 171 28.40 -0.18 -3.12
CA TRP A 171 29.14 0.17 -4.32
C TRP A 171 28.28 0.16 -5.58
N MET A 172 28.65 1.04 -6.54
CA MET A 172 28.01 1.16 -7.85
C MET A 172 29.07 1.37 -8.94
N SER A 173 28.82 0.91 -10.16
CA SER A 173 29.74 1.00 -11.29
C SER A 173 29.00 1.17 -12.62
N HIS A 174 29.68 1.70 -13.63
CA HIS A 174 29.17 1.75 -15.02
C HIS A 174 29.28 0.40 -15.74
N VAL A 175 30.11 -0.50 -15.22
CA VAL A 175 30.35 -1.84 -15.79
C VAL A 175 30.10 -2.87 -14.69
N TRP A 176 29.20 -3.82 -14.94
CA TRP A 176 28.75 -4.75 -13.90
C TRP A 176 29.83 -5.72 -13.40
N THR A 177 30.88 -5.95 -14.20
CA THR A 177 32.05 -6.78 -13.84
C THR A 177 33.11 -6.04 -13.03
N GLU A 178 33.02 -4.70 -12.95
CA GLU A 178 34.00 -3.86 -12.26
C GLU A 178 33.42 -3.34 -10.94
N ARG A 179 34.00 -3.79 -9.85
CA ARG A 179 33.60 -3.34 -8.52
C ARG A 179 34.34 -2.05 -8.15
N THR A 180 33.60 -1.07 -7.68
CA THR A 180 34.12 0.16 -7.08
C THR A 180 34.05 0.10 -5.53
N ASP A 181 34.56 1.10 -4.85
CA ASP A 181 34.55 1.17 -3.39
C ASP A 181 33.42 2.07 -2.83
N SER A 182 32.59 2.65 -3.69
CA SER A 182 31.57 3.60 -3.28
C SER A 182 30.39 3.65 -4.25
N ILE A 183 29.33 4.37 -3.84
CA ILE A 183 28.17 4.67 -4.69
C ILE A 183 28.35 5.97 -5.51
N ALA A 184 29.52 6.59 -5.49
CA ALA A 184 29.81 7.81 -6.22
C ALA A 184 29.44 7.78 -7.70
N PRO A 185 29.68 6.67 -8.46
CA PRO A 185 29.25 6.59 -9.85
C PRO A 185 27.76 6.79 -10.08
N LEU A 186 26.89 6.37 -9.14
CA LEU A 186 25.45 6.65 -9.20
C LEU A 186 25.15 8.12 -8.95
N LEU A 187 25.80 8.73 -7.94
CA LEU A 187 25.59 10.15 -7.64
C LEU A 187 26.08 11.05 -8.77
N ASP A 188 27.20 10.70 -9.41
CA ASP A 188 27.70 11.39 -10.60
C ASP A 188 26.74 11.24 -11.78
N ALA A 189 26.21 10.04 -12.05
CA ALA A 189 25.20 9.82 -13.07
C ALA A 189 23.92 10.65 -12.83
N ILE A 190 23.49 10.81 -11.59
CA ILE A 190 22.34 11.67 -11.26
C ILE A 190 22.62 13.13 -11.61
N ILE A 191 23.84 13.62 -11.32
CA ILE A 191 24.23 15.00 -11.64
C ILE A 191 24.29 15.24 -13.14
N ASP A 192 24.82 14.27 -13.88
CA ASP A 192 25.08 14.41 -15.31
C ASP A 192 23.82 14.21 -16.17
N GLU A 193 22.98 13.23 -15.81
CA GLU A 193 21.85 12.79 -16.66
C GLU A 193 20.52 13.45 -16.29
N ILE A 194 20.27 13.71 -14.98
CA ILE A 194 18.99 14.33 -14.60
C ILE A 194 19.05 15.83 -14.84
N PRO A 195 18.07 16.40 -15.55
CA PRO A 195 18.05 17.83 -15.81
C PRO A 195 17.91 18.65 -14.51
N ALA A 196 18.46 19.84 -14.51
CA ALA A 196 18.19 20.80 -13.45
C ALA A 196 16.68 21.19 -13.49
N PRO A 197 16.06 21.45 -12.34
CA PRO A 197 14.69 21.95 -12.33
C PRO A 197 14.61 23.26 -13.14
N ALA A 198 13.52 23.40 -13.91
CA ALA A 198 13.28 24.61 -14.69
C ALA A 198 13.17 25.82 -13.76
N THR A 199 13.89 26.90 -14.10
CA THR A 199 13.82 28.15 -13.37
C THR A 199 12.87 29.09 -14.11
N VAL A 200 11.72 29.39 -13.49
CA VAL A 200 10.71 30.29 -14.03
C VAL A 200 10.64 31.53 -13.13
N GLU A 201 10.95 32.68 -13.69
CA GLU A 201 10.81 33.95 -12.99
C GLU A 201 9.36 34.41 -12.98
N GLY A 202 8.96 35.16 -11.94
CA GLY A 202 7.61 35.71 -11.82
C GLY A 202 7.06 35.66 -10.40
N THR A 203 5.76 35.80 -10.29
CA THR A 203 5.03 35.70 -9.02
C THR A 203 5.12 34.32 -8.44
N PRO A 204 5.15 34.17 -7.10
CA PRO A 204 5.33 32.88 -6.44
C PRO A 204 4.21 31.91 -6.78
N GLN A 205 4.59 30.65 -7.03
CA GLN A 205 3.64 29.59 -7.31
C GLN A 205 4.20 28.24 -6.83
N MET A 206 3.41 27.51 -6.04
CA MET A 206 3.76 26.20 -5.51
C MET A 206 2.52 25.32 -5.39
N LEU A 207 2.54 24.15 -6.01
CA LEU A 207 1.50 23.14 -5.82
C LEU A 207 1.77 22.34 -4.54
N ILE A 208 0.75 22.23 -3.69
CA ILE A 208 0.83 21.36 -2.49
C ILE A 208 0.62 19.92 -2.93
N THR A 209 1.66 19.11 -2.84
CA THR A 209 1.70 17.73 -3.31
C THR A 209 1.65 16.70 -2.18
N SER A 210 2.10 17.10 -0.99
CA SER A 210 2.10 16.22 0.17
C SER A 210 1.78 16.99 1.45
N LEU A 211 1.32 16.27 2.46
CA LEU A 211 0.99 16.80 3.78
C LEU A 211 1.73 16.00 4.83
N GLU A 212 2.40 16.72 5.71
CA GLU A 212 2.99 16.15 6.91
C GLU A 212 2.31 16.74 8.16
N TYR A 213 2.43 16.06 9.27
CA TYR A 213 1.91 16.52 10.54
C TYR A 213 3.00 16.48 11.62
N SER A 214 3.09 17.55 12.39
CA SER A 214 3.94 17.62 13.57
C SER A 214 3.11 18.00 14.79
N PRO A 215 3.29 17.31 15.93
CA PRO A 215 2.59 17.66 17.18
C PRO A 215 2.83 19.09 17.65
N TYR A 216 3.95 19.69 17.22
CA TYR A 216 4.41 21.02 17.68
C TYR A 216 3.92 22.15 16.79
N VAL A 217 3.83 21.93 15.48
CA VAL A 217 3.52 23.00 14.49
C VAL A 217 2.25 22.74 13.71
N GLY A 218 1.62 21.59 13.91
CA GLY A 218 0.40 21.19 13.20
C GLY A 218 0.68 20.67 11.78
N ARG A 219 -0.22 20.98 10.86
CA ARG A 219 -0.14 20.56 9.46
C ARG A 219 0.96 21.33 8.72
N ILE A 220 1.71 20.62 7.91
CA ILE A 220 2.83 21.12 7.12
C ILE A 220 2.53 20.82 5.65
N ALA A 221 2.45 21.86 4.82
CA ALA A 221 2.26 21.71 3.38
C ALA A 221 3.62 21.50 2.70
N VAL A 222 3.75 20.45 1.91
CA VAL A 222 4.99 20.13 1.16
C VAL A 222 4.72 20.21 -0.33
N GLY A 223 5.66 20.81 -1.08
CA GLY A 223 5.58 20.91 -2.53
C GLY A 223 6.85 21.47 -3.14
N LYS A 224 6.89 21.51 -4.47
CA LYS A 224 7.97 22.12 -5.27
C LYS A 224 7.55 23.52 -5.68
N VAL A 225 8.43 24.50 -5.48
CA VAL A 225 8.22 25.86 -6.01
C VAL A 225 8.37 25.81 -7.54
N THR A 226 7.31 26.10 -8.26
CA THR A 226 7.27 26.00 -9.72
C THR A 226 7.62 27.32 -10.42
N ARG A 227 7.42 28.45 -9.73
CA ARG A 227 7.72 29.79 -10.25
C ARG A 227 8.07 30.74 -9.11
N GLY A 228 8.97 31.69 -9.37
CA GLY A 228 9.36 32.74 -8.44
C GLY A 228 10.07 32.25 -7.20
N SER A 229 9.83 32.89 -6.07
CA SER A 229 10.35 32.48 -4.76
C SER A 229 9.33 32.66 -3.65
N LEU A 230 9.46 31.88 -2.58
CA LEU A 230 8.67 31.98 -1.36
C LEU A 230 9.56 32.44 -0.21
N ARG A 231 9.02 33.27 0.70
CA ARG A 231 9.76 33.80 1.85
C ARG A 231 9.02 33.57 3.16
N THR A 232 9.77 33.38 4.22
CA THR A 232 9.23 33.37 5.59
C THR A 232 8.51 34.69 5.87
N GLY A 233 7.31 34.62 6.43
CA GLY A 233 6.49 35.79 6.74
C GLY A 233 5.76 36.42 5.56
N GLN A 234 5.87 35.86 4.34
CA GLN A 234 5.22 36.38 3.15
C GLN A 234 3.71 36.15 3.20
N ASN A 235 2.95 37.18 2.78
CA ASN A 235 1.52 37.04 2.53
C ASN A 235 1.33 36.36 1.17
N VAL A 236 0.46 35.38 1.11
CA VAL A 236 0.17 34.57 -0.07
C VAL A 236 -1.32 34.28 -0.16
N THR A 237 -1.77 33.83 -1.30
CA THR A 237 -3.13 33.31 -1.50
C THR A 237 -3.07 31.80 -1.66
N LEU A 238 -3.87 31.10 -0.86
CA LEU A 238 -4.16 29.69 -1.02
C LEU A 238 -5.33 29.56 -2.02
N ALA A 239 -5.04 29.15 -3.23
CA ALA A 239 -6.04 28.83 -4.24
C ALA A 239 -6.43 27.36 -4.10
N LYS A 240 -7.72 27.11 -3.88
CA LYS A 240 -8.24 25.74 -3.77
C LYS A 240 -8.18 25.02 -5.12
N ARG A 241 -8.15 23.69 -5.08
CA ARG A 241 -8.14 22.83 -6.27
C ARG A 241 -9.35 23.02 -7.21
N ASP A 242 -10.44 23.66 -6.74
CA ASP A 242 -11.57 24.05 -7.58
C ASP A 242 -11.25 25.22 -8.54
N GLY A 243 -10.08 25.86 -8.36
CA GLY A 243 -9.62 27.00 -9.15
C GLY A 243 -10.40 28.29 -8.93
N VAL A 244 -11.37 28.30 -8.03
CA VAL A 244 -12.29 29.43 -7.78
C VAL A 244 -12.15 29.97 -6.35
N THR A 245 -12.07 29.09 -5.36
CA THR A 245 -11.99 29.46 -3.96
C THR A 245 -10.58 29.95 -3.61
N MET A 246 -10.48 31.21 -3.14
CA MET A 246 -9.24 31.87 -2.79
C MET A 246 -9.23 32.28 -1.33
N GLN A 247 -8.21 31.88 -0.59
CA GLN A 247 -8.04 32.21 0.82
C GLN A 247 -6.73 32.97 1.04
N LYS A 248 -6.80 34.19 1.54
CA LYS A 248 -5.60 34.96 1.88
C LYS A 248 -5.01 34.43 3.18
N THR A 249 -3.70 34.18 3.18
CA THR A 249 -2.97 33.57 4.31
C THR A 249 -1.54 34.09 4.37
N ARG A 250 -0.78 33.63 5.36
CA ARG A 250 0.62 34.02 5.57
C ARG A 250 1.46 32.80 5.89
N ILE A 251 2.61 32.71 5.26
CA ILE A 251 3.63 31.69 5.58
C ILE A 251 4.27 32.08 6.91
N ARG A 252 4.13 31.24 7.94
CA ARG A 252 4.76 31.48 9.25
C ARG A 252 6.22 31.05 9.25
N ASP A 253 6.48 29.80 8.85
CA ASP A 253 7.81 29.24 8.73
C ASP A 253 7.97 28.57 7.36
N LEU A 254 9.17 28.69 6.80
CA LEU A 254 9.58 28.08 5.54
C LEU A 254 10.76 27.16 5.82
N MET A 255 10.71 25.92 5.36
CA MET A 255 11.73 24.92 5.61
C MET A 255 12.11 24.20 4.31
N VAL A 256 13.36 23.76 4.22
CA VAL A 256 13.86 22.84 3.18
C VAL A 256 14.30 21.53 3.81
N PHE A 257 14.32 20.46 3.02
CA PHE A 257 14.84 19.17 3.48
C PHE A 257 16.36 19.20 3.55
N GLU A 258 16.94 18.67 4.63
CA GLU A 258 18.38 18.53 4.85
C GLU A 258 18.63 17.19 5.56
N GLY A 259 19.23 16.23 4.85
CA GLY A 259 19.29 14.84 5.30
C GLY A 259 17.88 14.26 5.48
N LEU A 260 17.63 13.68 6.64
CA LEU A 260 16.31 13.18 7.08
C LEU A 260 15.45 14.26 7.77
N GLY A 261 16.02 15.43 8.03
CA GLY A 261 15.36 16.50 8.75
C GLY A 261 14.93 17.67 7.87
N LYS A 262 14.49 18.73 8.53
CA LYS A 262 14.10 19.99 7.90
C LYS A 262 14.84 21.15 8.54
N LYS A 263 15.29 22.07 7.72
CA LYS A 263 15.97 23.29 8.14
C LYS A 263 15.15 24.52 7.79
N LYS A 264 14.95 25.43 8.74
CA LYS A 264 14.31 26.72 8.48
C LYS A 264 15.20 27.59 7.61
N VAL A 265 14.58 28.26 6.64
CA VAL A 265 15.24 29.16 5.70
C VAL A 265 14.40 30.42 5.51
N GLU A 266 15.04 31.52 5.13
CA GLU A 266 14.35 32.80 4.88
C GLU A 266 13.67 32.83 3.51
N GLU A 267 14.27 32.18 2.51
CA GLU A 267 13.78 32.19 1.12
C GLU A 267 14.03 30.83 0.46
N VAL A 268 13.09 30.43 -0.40
CA VAL A 268 13.19 29.26 -1.28
C VAL A 268 12.88 29.68 -2.71
N ALA A 269 13.80 29.40 -3.63
CA ALA A 269 13.66 29.71 -5.04
C ALA A 269 12.95 28.62 -5.82
N CYS A 270 12.51 28.97 -7.04
CA CYS A 270 11.94 28.03 -8.03
C CYS A 270 12.84 26.78 -8.19
N GLY A 271 12.21 25.61 -8.27
CA GLY A 271 12.84 24.31 -8.43
C GLY A 271 13.10 23.55 -7.14
N GLU A 272 13.14 24.22 -5.98
CA GLU A 272 13.39 23.57 -4.69
C GLU A 272 12.09 22.98 -4.10
N ILE A 273 12.23 21.88 -3.38
CA ILE A 273 11.15 21.25 -2.60
C ILE A 273 11.18 21.82 -1.19
N CYS A 274 10.07 22.36 -0.74
CA CYS A 274 9.97 23.01 0.55
C CYS A 274 8.74 22.60 1.35
N ALA A 275 8.78 22.90 2.63
CA ALA A 275 7.73 22.66 3.60
C ALA A 275 7.28 23.97 4.23
N LEU A 276 5.98 24.25 4.17
CA LEU A 276 5.34 25.48 4.66
C LEU A 276 4.55 25.20 5.93
N VAL A 277 4.72 26.07 6.93
CA VAL A 277 3.99 26.03 8.20
C VAL A 277 3.19 27.30 8.40
N GLY A 278 2.01 27.16 9.05
CA GLY A 278 1.16 28.30 9.39
C GLY A 278 0.06 28.59 8.39
N ILE A 279 -0.09 27.75 7.37
CA ILE A 279 -1.21 27.78 6.44
C ILE A 279 -2.30 26.86 6.99
N GLU A 280 -3.51 27.37 7.13
CA GLU A 280 -4.65 26.61 7.61
C GLU A 280 -5.60 26.24 6.46
N GLY A 281 -6.32 25.14 6.63
CA GLY A 281 -7.38 24.72 5.72
C GLY A 281 -6.90 24.27 4.34
N PHE A 282 -5.60 24.08 4.11
CA PHE A 282 -5.09 23.58 2.84
C PHE A 282 -5.35 22.08 2.65
N GLU A 283 -5.46 21.70 1.40
CA GLU A 283 -5.55 20.32 0.94
C GLU A 283 -4.48 20.03 -0.11
N ILE A 284 -4.19 18.76 -0.33
CA ILE A 284 -3.28 18.38 -1.44
C ILE A 284 -3.97 18.71 -2.77
N GLY A 285 -3.21 19.31 -3.69
CA GLY A 285 -3.73 19.83 -4.95
C GLY A 285 -4.11 21.31 -4.92
N ASP A 286 -4.13 21.95 -3.73
CA ASP A 286 -4.23 23.39 -3.61
C ASP A 286 -2.92 24.06 -4.06
N THR A 287 -2.99 25.29 -4.51
CA THR A 287 -1.83 26.07 -4.96
C THR A 287 -1.57 27.26 -4.05
N ILE A 288 -0.34 27.43 -3.63
CA ILE A 288 0.15 28.67 -3.03
C ILE A 288 0.51 29.63 -4.14
N CYS A 289 -0.14 30.78 -4.18
CA CYS A 289 -0.01 31.79 -5.21
C CYS A 289 0.38 33.16 -4.65
N ASP A 290 0.66 34.08 -5.56
CA ASP A 290 0.78 35.51 -5.26
C ASP A 290 -0.44 36.05 -4.51
N TYR A 291 -0.20 37.01 -3.62
CA TYR A 291 -1.25 37.57 -2.77
C TYR A 291 -2.28 38.39 -3.53
N GLU A 292 -1.82 39.18 -4.53
CA GLU A 292 -2.68 40.09 -5.30
C GLU A 292 -3.22 39.44 -6.58
N ASN A 293 -2.37 38.66 -7.27
CA ASN A 293 -2.70 38.04 -8.55
C ASN A 293 -2.55 36.51 -8.44
N PRO A 294 -3.51 35.83 -7.83
CA PRO A 294 -3.44 34.37 -7.66
C PRO A 294 -3.64 33.64 -9.00
N GLU A 295 -2.70 32.77 -9.34
CA GLU A 295 -2.74 31.92 -10.52
C GLU A 295 -2.64 30.45 -10.08
N PRO A 296 -3.78 29.72 -9.93
CA PRO A 296 -3.76 28.33 -9.54
C PRO A 296 -3.14 27.43 -10.60
N LEU A 297 -2.39 26.43 -10.17
CA LEU A 297 -1.91 25.35 -11.03
C LEU A 297 -3.04 24.34 -11.29
N PRO A 298 -2.99 23.59 -12.40
CA PRO A 298 -3.91 22.49 -12.62
C PRO A 298 -3.87 21.52 -11.44
N PRO A 299 -5.02 21.11 -10.89
CA PRO A 299 -5.05 20.18 -9.78
C PRO A 299 -4.51 18.82 -10.19
N ILE A 300 -3.83 18.14 -9.29
CA ILE A 300 -3.44 16.74 -9.49
C ILE A 300 -4.73 15.90 -9.50
N GLN A 301 -4.94 15.13 -10.56
CA GLN A 301 -6.03 14.16 -10.60
C GLN A 301 -5.74 13.07 -9.57
N ILE A 302 -6.63 12.91 -8.62
CA ILE A 302 -6.58 11.83 -7.63
C ILE A 302 -7.62 10.81 -8.06
N ASP A 303 -7.19 9.56 -8.26
CA ASP A 303 -8.14 8.48 -8.56
C ASP A 303 -9.17 8.36 -7.45
N GLU A 304 -10.42 8.21 -7.81
CA GLU A 304 -11.50 8.02 -6.86
C GLU A 304 -11.40 6.68 -6.13
N PRO A 305 -11.93 6.59 -4.90
CA PRO A 305 -12.05 5.32 -4.22
C PRO A 305 -12.83 4.30 -5.06
N THR A 306 -12.39 3.05 -5.04
CA THR A 306 -13.07 1.94 -5.76
C THR A 306 -13.78 0.99 -4.82
N MET A 307 -13.44 1.01 -3.54
CA MET A 307 -13.97 0.12 -2.51
C MET A 307 -14.48 0.87 -1.29
N SER A 308 -15.44 0.26 -0.62
CA SER A 308 -15.96 0.73 0.67
C SER A 308 -16.00 -0.42 1.67
N MET A 309 -15.89 -0.09 2.95
CA MET A 309 -15.95 -1.05 4.04
C MET A 309 -16.68 -0.43 5.23
N LEU A 310 -17.51 -1.20 5.91
CA LEU A 310 -18.19 -0.78 7.12
C LEU A 310 -17.25 -0.93 8.31
N PHE A 311 -17.05 0.16 9.06
CA PHE A 311 -16.37 0.17 10.36
C PHE A 311 -17.43 0.40 11.43
N THR A 312 -17.45 -0.38 12.48
CA THR A 312 -18.40 -0.23 13.59
C THR A 312 -17.74 -0.61 14.92
N ILE A 313 -18.38 -0.19 16.01
CA ILE A 313 -17.92 -0.60 17.34
C ILE A 313 -17.98 -2.12 17.48
N ASN A 314 -17.06 -2.69 18.24
CA ASN A 314 -17.14 -4.09 18.61
C ASN A 314 -18.30 -4.27 19.61
N ASN A 315 -19.24 -5.16 19.29
CA ASN A 315 -20.36 -5.55 20.14
C ASN A 315 -20.33 -7.06 20.47
N SER A 316 -19.15 -7.67 20.37
CA SER A 316 -18.96 -9.08 20.72
C SER A 316 -19.03 -9.30 22.24
N PRO A 317 -19.21 -10.54 22.71
CA PRO A 317 -19.10 -10.88 24.13
C PRO A 317 -17.74 -10.56 24.77
N PHE A 318 -16.72 -10.29 23.94
CA PHE A 318 -15.37 -9.92 24.40
C PHE A 318 -15.08 -8.42 24.27
N PHE A 319 -16.09 -7.61 24.00
CA PHE A 319 -15.98 -6.16 23.95
C PHE A 319 -15.23 -5.56 25.14
N GLY A 320 -14.25 -4.70 24.87
CA GLY A 320 -13.50 -3.94 25.87
C GLY A 320 -12.50 -4.77 26.70
N LYS A 321 -12.25 -6.03 26.32
CA LYS A 321 -11.23 -6.84 27.03
C LYS A 321 -9.81 -6.46 26.65
N ASP A 322 -9.59 -6.10 25.40
CA ASP A 322 -8.26 -5.87 24.84
C ASP A 322 -8.03 -4.39 24.45
N GLY A 323 -9.05 -3.71 23.95
CA GLY A 323 -8.93 -2.38 23.41
C GLY A 323 -9.00 -1.26 24.44
N LYS A 324 -8.16 -0.23 24.25
CA LYS A 324 -8.23 1.02 25.01
C LYS A 324 -9.29 1.98 24.47
N TYR A 325 -9.44 2.02 23.15
CA TYR A 325 -10.35 2.90 22.41
C TYR A 325 -11.46 2.07 21.76
N VAL A 326 -12.63 2.03 22.37
CA VAL A 326 -13.72 1.10 22.02
C VAL A 326 -15.02 1.76 21.62
N THR A 327 -15.14 3.09 21.74
CA THR A 327 -16.39 3.82 21.46
C THR A 327 -16.43 4.38 20.05
N SER A 328 -17.64 4.60 19.53
CA SER A 328 -17.84 5.24 18.22
C SER A 328 -17.19 6.63 18.13
N ARG A 329 -17.17 7.37 19.22
CA ARG A 329 -16.48 8.66 19.30
C ARG A 329 -14.97 8.51 19.06
N HIS A 330 -14.33 7.53 19.70
CA HIS A 330 -12.89 7.28 19.51
C HIS A 330 -12.58 6.90 18.05
N ILE A 331 -13.41 6.02 17.45
CA ILE A 331 -13.25 5.61 16.06
C ILE A 331 -13.41 6.82 15.14
N LYS A 332 -14.45 7.65 15.35
CA LYS A 332 -14.68 8.85 14.55
C LYS A 332 -13.49 9.82 14.63
N GLU A 333 -13.06 10.20 15.84
CA GLU A 333 -11.93 11.11 16.04
C GLU A 333 -10.64 10.59 15.38
N ARG A 334 -10.46 9.26 15.35
CA ARG A 334 -9.32 8.64 14.66
C ARG A 334 -9.45 8.70 13.15
N LEU A 335 -10.63 8.41 12.62
CA LEU A 335 -10.92 8.52 11.19
C LEU A 335 -10.81 9.97 10.70
N ASP A 336 -11.33 10.94 11.46
CA ASP A 336 -11.20 12.37 11.15
C ASP A 336 -9.73 12.79 11.05
N ARG A 337 -8.88 12.33 11.98
CA ARG A 337 -7.42 12.55 11.90
C ARG A 337 -6.75 11.87 10.69
N GLU A 338 -7.27 10.73 10.27
CA GLU A 338 -6.76 10.06 9.07
C GLU A 338 -7.12 10.85 7.81
N LEU A 339 -8.33 11.38 7.71
CA LEU A 339 -8.78 12.22 6.60
C LEU A 339 -7.93 13.49 6.43
N GLU A 340 -7.35 14.01 7.52
CA GLU A 340 -6.42 15.15 7.44
C GLU A 340 -5.13 14.81 6.69
N LYS A 341 -4.73 13.53 6.66
CA LYS A 341 -3.46 13.06 6.09
C LYS A 341 -3.63 12.31 4.78
N ASN A 342 -4.78 11.69 4.56
CA ASN A 342 -5.02 10.76 3.48
C ASN A 342 -6.22 11.18 2.63
N LEU A 343 -5.96 11.83 1.49
CA LEU A 343 -7.02 12.30 0.58
C LEU A 343 -7.67 11.19 -0.25
N ALA A 344 -7.04 10.02 -0.35
CA ALA A 344 -7.61 8.88 -1.04
C ALA A 344 -8.66 8.15 -0.19
N LEU A 345 -8.83 8.59 1.07
CA LEU A 345 -9.81 8.08 2.00
C LEU A 345 -11.03 9.03 2.05
N ARG A 346 -12.21 8.45 2.11
CA ARG A 346 -13.47 9.17 2.38
C ARG A 346 -14.22 8.42 3.46
N VAL A 347 -14.85 9.13 4.36
CA VAL A 347 -15.62 8.55 5.48
C VAL A 347 -17.00 9.19 5.51
N GLU A 348 -18.02 8.35 5.57
CA GLU A 348 -19.41 8.77 5.70
C GLU A 348 -20.05 8.09 6.92
N PRO A 349 -21.05 8.71 7.54
CA PRO A 349 -21.85 8.03 8.56
C PRO A 349 -22.50 6.77 7.96
N GLY A 350 -22.50 5.67 8.71
CA GLY A 350 -23.19 4.46 8.34
C GLY A 350 -24.70 4.53 8.65
N GLN A 351 -25.38 3.41 8.51
CA GLN A 351 -26.82 3.30 8.79
C GLN A 351 -27.15 3.49 10.28
N ASN A 352 -26.22 3.19 11.16
CA ASN A 352 -26.36 3.33 12.61
C ASN A 352 -25.39 4.39 13.12
N ALA A 353 -25.72 5.03 14.24
CA ALA A 353 -24.90 6.06 14.87
C ALA A 353 -23.47 5.60 15.25
N ASP A 354 -23.27 4.29 15.43
CA ASP A 354 -22.00 3.67 15.82
C ASP A 354 -21.25 3.05 14.64
N SER A 355 -21.62 3.41 13.42
CA SER A 355 -21.04 2.85 12.21
C SER A 355 -20.58 3.93 11.23
N PHE A 356 -19.52 3.63 10.48
CA PHE A 356 -18.91 4.50 9.48
C PHE A 356 -18.66 3.69 8.20
N VAL A 357 -18.99 4.27 7.06
CA VAL A 357 -18.60 3.71 5.76
C VAL A 357 -17.29 4.39 5.35
N VAL A 358 -16.25 3.59 5.24
CA VAL A 358 -14.90 4.05 4.90
C VAL A 358 -14.60 3.63 3.47
N TYR A 359 -14.32 4.60 2.61
CA TYR A 359 -14.01 4.41 1.20
C TYR A 359 -12.51 4.50 0.98
N GLY A 360 -11.97 3.58 0.19
CA GLY A 360 -10.54 3.51 -0.14
C GLY A 360 -10.31 2.95 -1.54
N ARG A 361 -9.06 2.93 -1.97
CA ARG A 361 -8.69 2.47 -3.31
C ARG A 361 -8.66 0.96 -3.46
N GLY A 362 -8.42 0.23 -2.38
CA GLY A 362 -8.31 -1.22 -2.39
C GLY A 362 -8.30 -1.81 -0.98
N VAL A 363 -8.32 -3.14 -0.89
CA VAL A 363 -8.32 -3.85 0.39
C VAL A 363 -7.05 -3.56 1.19
N LEU A 364 -5.88 -3.49 0.52
CA LEU A 364 -4.61 -3.20 1.19
C LEU A 364 -4.63 -1.81 1.84
N HIS A 365 -5.15 -0.80 1.16
CA HIS A 365 -5.25 0.56 1.71
C HIS A 365 -6.08 0.59 3.00
N LEU A 366 -7.24 -0.07 2.99
CA LEU A 366 -8.12 -0.15 4.17
C LEU A 366 -7.52 -1.04 5.27
N SER A 367 -6.83 -2.12 4.92
CA SER A 367 -6.18 -3.00 5.91
C SER A 367 -5.03 -2.33 6.64
N VAL A 368 -4.26 -1.49 5.96
CA VAL A 368 -3.20 -0.68 6.60
C VAL A 368 -3.80 0.27 7.64
N LEU A 369 -4.93 0.92 7.32
CA LEU A 369 -5.64 1.78 8.29
C LEU A 369 -6.10 0.97 9.50
N ILE A 370 -6.75 -0.18 9.29
CA ILE A 370 -7.25 -1.04 10.36
C ILE A 370 -6.09 -1.53 11.25
N GLU A 371 -5.00 -1.98 10.63
CA GLU A 371 -3.83 -2.49 11.36
C GLU A 371 -3.15 -1.37 12.17
N THR A 372 -3.08 -0.16 11.63
CA THR A 372 -2.57 1.01 12.35
C THR A 372 -3.45 1.32 13.57
N MET A 373 -4.77 1.34 13.38
CA MET A 373 -5.71 1.54 14.49
C MET A 373 -5.56 0.45 15.56
N ARG A 374 -5.43 -0.83 15.14
CA ARG A 374 -5.20 -1.96 16.04
C ARG A 374 -3.97 -1.76 16.92
N ARG A 375 -2.85 -1.35 16.34
CA ARG A 375 -1.58 -1.08 17.07
C ARG A 375 -1.66 0.14 17.99
N GLU A 376 -2.48 1.11 17.62
CA GLU A 376 -2.76 2.27 18.47
C GLU A 376 -3.67 1.94 19.67
N GLY A 377 -4.19 0.71 19.76
CA GLY A 377 -5.02 0.22 20.86
C GLY A 377 -6.53 0.37 20.63
N TYR A 378 -6.97 0.54 19.38
CA TYR A 378 -8.39 0.54 19.01
C TYR A 378 -8.94 -0.88 18.94
N GLU A 379 -10.20 -1.02 19.30
CA GLU A 379 -11.00 -2.22 19.14
C GLU A 379 -12.23 -1.87 18.32
N LEU A 380 -12.41 -2.58 17.20
CA LEU A 380 -13.50 -2.35 16.25
C LEU A 380 -13.85 -3.65 15.53
N GLN A 381 -14.94 -3.62 14.80
CA GLN A 381 -15.25 -4.66 13.84
C GLN A 381 -15.50 -4.06 12.46
N VAL A 382 -15.18 -4.80 11.44
CA VAL A 382 -15.27 -4.37 10.05
C VAL A 382 -16.03 -5.38 9.21
N GLY A 383 -16.81 -4.86 8.27
CA GLY A 383 -17.59 -5.67 7.33
C GLY A 383 -16.79 -6.06 6.10
N GLN A 384 -17.41 -6.87 5.25
CA GLN A 384 -16.84 -7.27 3.96
C GLN A 384 -16.54 -6.04 3.08
N PRO A 385 -15.38 -6.00 2.41
CA PRO A 385 -15.11 -5.00 1.38
C PRO A 385 -16.12 -5.07 0.25
N LYS A 386 -16.68 -3.93 -0.14
CA LYS A 386 -17.64 -3.82 -1.25
C LYS A 386 -17.09 -2.86 -2.30
N VAL A 387 -17.22 -3.21 -3.57
CA VAL A 387 -16.89 -2.29 -4.66
C VAL A 387 -17.93 -1.18 -4.76
N ILE A 388 -17.49 0.00 -5.18
CA ILE A 388 -18.36 1.15 -5.41
C ILE A 388 -19.00 0.97 -6.79
N VAL A 389 -20.32 0.92 -6.80
CA VAL A 389 -21.11 0.85 -8.03
C VAL A 389 -21.62 2.23 -8.36
N LYS A 390 -21.49 2.65 -9.62
CA LYS A 390 -22.00 3.93 -10.15
C LYS A 390 -23.08 3.68 -11.18
N GLU A 391 -23.99 4.62 -11.31
CA GLU A 391 -24.93 4.66 -12.42
C GLU A 391 -24.43 5.68 -13.44
N ILE A 392 -24.06 5.20 -14.63
CA ILE A 392 -23.57 6.01 -15.73
C ILE A 392 -24.55 5.84 -16.88
N ASP A 393 -25.14 6.95 -17.33
CA ASP A 393 -26.16 6.96 -18.41
C ASP A 393 -27.33 5.98 -18.17
N GLY A 394 -27.74 5.80 -16.90
CA GLY A 394 -28.82 4.89 -16.52
C GLY A 394 -28.41 3.40 -16.47
N VAL A 395 -27.13 3.10 -16.63
CA VAL A 395 -26.59 1.74 -16.56
C VAL A 395 -25.77 1.57 -15.28
N LYS A 396 -26.04 0.49 -14.56
CA LYS A 396 -25.26 0.09 -13.39
C LYS A 396 -23.85 -0.31 -13.83
N CYS A 397 -22.82 0.44 -13.42
CA CYS A 397 -21.42 0.21 -13.75
C CYS A 397 -20.61 -0.14 -12.51
N GLU A 398 -19.62 -0.99 -12.69
CA GLU A 398 -18.65 -1.41 -11.67
C GLU A 398 -17.22 -1.09 -12.10
N PRO A 399 -16.29 -0.91 -11.16
CA PRO A 399 -14.90 -0.66 -11.49
C PRO A 399 -14.26 -1.91 -12.11
N ILE A 400 -13.61 -1.74 -13.24
CA ILE A 400 -12.85 -2.76 -13.96
C ILE A 400 -11.37 -2.45 -13.82
N GLU A 401 -10.58 -3.49 -13.58
CA GLU A 401 -9.14 -3.38 -13.41
C GLU A 401 -8.39 -4.14 -14.51
N GLU A 402 -7.27 -3.59 -14.89
CA GLU A 402 -6.24 -4.33 -15.62
C GLU A 402 -5.39 -5.09 -14.60
N MET A 403 -5.44 -6.41 -14.67
CA MET A 403 -4.67 -7.30 -13.81
C MET A 403 -3.58 -7.97 -14.63
N SER A 404 -2.35 -7.93 -14.13
CA SER A 404 -1.22 -8.65 -14.70
C SER A 404 -0.74 -9.71 -13.71
N VAL A 405 -0.58 -10.93 -14.18
CA VAL A 405 -0.08 -12.06 -13.39
C VAL A 405 1.13 -12.66 -14.07
N ASP A 406 2.23 -12.75 -13.35
CA ASP A 406 3.45 -13.44 -13.77
C ASP A 406 3.56 -14.76 -12.99
N CYS A 407 3.60 -15.89 -13.69
CA CYS A 407 3.60 -17.22 -13.07
C CYS A 407 4.45 -18.22 -13.88
N PRO A 408 4.84 -19.38 -13.30
CA PRO A 408 5.46 -20.45 -14.04
C PRO A 408 4.58 -20.94 -15.19
N ASP A 409 5.18 -21.32 -16.32
CA ASP A 409 4.45 -21.78 -17.52
C ASP A 409 3.46 -22.91 -17.23
N GLU A 410 3.85 -23.84 -16.36
CA GLU A 410 3.00 -24.98 -15.94
C GLU A 410 1.73 -24.55 -15.18
N SER A 411 1.76 -23.39 -14.52
CA SER A 411 0.65 -22.85 -13.74
C SER A 411 -0.26 -21.91 -14.53
N ALA A 412 0.10 -21.50 -15.74
CA ALA A 412 -0.62 -20.51 -16.53
C ALA A 412 -2.10 -20.90 -16.77
N GLY A 413 -2.36 -22.16 -17.11
CA GLY A 413 -3.72 -22.67 -17.30
C GLY A 413 -4.60 -22.54 -16.06
N THR A 414 -4.05 -22.84 -14.88
CA THR A 414 -4.77 -22.72 -13.59
C THR A 414 -5.06 -21.27 -13.25
N VAL A 415 -4.10 -20.36 -13.51
CA VAL A 415 -4.29 -18.92 -13.30
C VAL A 415 -5.39 -18.38 -14.21
N ILE A 416 -5.41 -18.77 -15.49
CA ILE A 416 -6.47 -18.37 -16.44
C ILE A 416 -7.84 -18.87 -15.96
N GLU A 417 -7.94 -20.12 -15.51
CA GLU A 417 -9.19 -20.68 -14.97
C GLU A 417 -9.69 -19.89 -13.75
N LEU A 418 -8.80 -19.59 -12.79
CA LEU A 418 -9.13 -18.82 -11.59
C LEU A 418 -9.62 -17.41 -11.92
N ALA A 419 -8.94 -16.71 -12.85
CA ALA A 419 -9.35 -15.38 -13.28
C ALA A 419 -10.69 -15.39 -14.03
N THR A 420 -10.90 -16.36 -14.92
CA THR A 420 -12.13 -16.49 -15.70
C THR A 420 -13.35 -16.80 -14.82
N LYS A 421 -13.21 -17.63 -13.79
CA LYS A 421 -14.27 -17.86 -12.78
C LYS A 421 -14.69 -16.58 -12.06
N ARG A 422 -13.79 -15.60 -11.98
CA ARG A 422 -14.02 -14.28 -11.40
C ARG A 422 -14.41 -13.21 -12.43
N LYS A 423 -14.87 -13.62 -13.62
CA LYS A 423 -15.25 -12.74 -14.74
C LYS A 423 -14.07 -11.98 -15.36
N GLY A 424 -12.85 -12.44 -15.16
CA GLY A 424 -11.67 -11.91 -15.83
C GLY A 424 -11.62 -12.38 -17.29
N THR A 425 -11.36 -11.44 -18.20
CA THR A 425 -11.15 -11.70 -19.62
C THR A 425 -9.66 -11.56 -19.93
N LEU A 426 -9.04 -12.61 -20.46
CA LEU A 426 -7.63 -12.59 -20.88
C LEU A 426 -7.47 -11.63 -22.07
N THR A 427 -6.59 -10.66 -21.94
CA THR A 427 -6.30 -9.64 -22.97
C THR A 427 -4.97 -9.87 -23.66
N ASN A 428 -3.97 -10.38 -22.94
CA ASN A 428 -2.65 -10.68 -23.48
C ASN A 428 -2.00 -11.86 -22.75
N MET A 429 -1.11 -12.58 -23.46
CA MET A 429 -0.33 -13.68 -22.91
C MET A 429 1.05 -13.70 -23.57
N GLU A 430 2.11 -13.64 -22.78
CA GLU A 430 3.49 -13.69 -23.22
C GLU A 430 4.27 -14.69 -22.37
N SER A 431 4.97 -15.63 -23.03
CA SER A 431 5.81 -16.62 -22.37
C SER A 431 7.28 -16.38 -22.68
N ALA A 432 8.11 -16.27 -21.66
CA ALA A 432 9.54 -16.12 -21.78
C ALA A 432 10.27 -16.75 -20.60
N ASN A 433 11.37 -17.43 -20.85
CA ASN A 433 12.28 -17.95 -19.81
C ASN A 433 11.63 -18.86 -18.76
N GLY A 434 10.63 -19.68 -19.13
CA GLY A 434 9.93 -20.58 -18.21
C GLY A 434 8.86 -19.89 -17.34
N ARG A 435 8.54 -18.64 -17.65
CA ARG A 435 7.46 -17.88 -17.00
C ARG A 435 6.49 -17.30 -18.03
N THR A 436 5.25 -17.28 -17.68
CA THR A 436 4.19 -16.70 -18.51
C THR A 436 3.60 -15.47 -17.81
N ARG A 437 3.53 -14.37 -18.54
CA ARG A 437 2.80 -13.16 -18.17
C ARG A 437 1.42 -13.21 -18.79
N LEU A 438 0.41 -13.04 -17.96
CA LEU A 438 -1.00 -13.02 -18.32
C LEU A 438 -1.61 -11.66 -17.96
N GLU A 439 -2.28 -11.03 -18.90
CA GLU A 439 -2.98 -9.76 -18.67
C GLU A 439 -4.48 -9.97 -18.81
N PHE A 440 -5.24 -9.41 -17.86
CA PHE A 440 -6.69 -9.57 -17.79
C PHE A 440 -7.38 -8.22 -17.61
N SER A 441 -8.58 -8.09 -18.17
CA SER A 441 -9.57 -7.11 -17.75
C SER A 441 -10.54 -7.82 -16.80
N ILE A 442 -10.66 -7.37 -15.54
CA ILE A 442 -11.39 -8.07 -14.48
C ILE A 442 -12.14 -7.08 -13.58
N PRO A 443 -13.39 -7.36 -13.15
CA PRO A 443 -14.07 -6.53 -12.15
C PRO A 443 -13.28 -6.49 -10.83
N SER A 444 -13.16 -5.31 -10.19
CA SER A 444 -12.46 -5.15 -8.91
C SER A 444 -12.96 -6.12 -7.83
N ARG A 445 -14.27 -6.43 -7.79
CA ARG A 445 -14.80 -7.44 -6.88
C ARG A 445 -14.30 -8.85 -7.17
N GLY A 446 -13.93 -9.17 -8.41
CA GLY A 446 -13.32 -10.45 -8.79
C GLY A 446 -11.90 -10.63 -8.27
N ILE A 447 -11.20 -9.55 -7.97
CA ILE A 447 -9.84 -9.56 -7.43
C ILE A 447 -9.82 -9.92 -5.94
N ILE A 448 -10.91 -9.60 -5.21
CA ILE A 448 -10.99 -9.87 -3.77
C ILE A 448 -10.78 -11.38 -3.52
N GLY A 449 -9.73 -11.73 -2.76
CA GLY A 449 -9.34 -13.12 -2.46
C GLY A 449 -8.68 -13.89 -3.61
N LEU A 450 -8.59 -13.32 -4.80
CA LEU A 450 -7.99 -14.00 -5.96
C LEU A 450 -6.48 -14.19 -5.79
N ARG A 451 -5.79 -13.21 -5.21
CA ARG A 451 -4.35 -13.28 -4.96
C ARG A 451 -3.97 -14.50 -4.11
N SER A 452 -4.66 -14.71 -2.99
CA SER A 452 -4.44 -15.85 -2.11
C SER A 452 -4.68 -17.19 -2.82
N ASN A 453 -5.71 -17.26 -3.66
CA ASN A 453 -6.00 -18.44 -4.46
C ASN A 453 -4.91 -18.72 -5.50
N MET A 454 -4.42 -17.69 -6.19
CA MET A 454 -3.33 -17.80 -7.17
C MET A 454 -2.02 -18.23 -6.50
N LEU A 455 -1.64 -17.61 -5.38
CA LEU A 455 -0.46 -18.02 -4.61
C LEU A 455 -0.53 -19.48 -4.20
N THR A 456 -1.69 -19.94 -3.71
CA THR A 456 -1.88 -21.35 -3.34
C THR A 456 -1.75 -22.27 -4.55
N ALA A 457 -2.35 -21.91 -5.68
CA ALA A 457 -2.35 -22.71 -6.90
C ALA A 457 -0.97 -22.78 -7.59
N THR A 458 -0.11 -21.79 -7.34
CA THR A 458 1.24 -21.68 -7.93
C THR A 458 2.36 -21.94 -6.93
N ALA A 459 2.06 -22.56 -5.79
CA ALA A 459 3.03 -22.81 -4.69
C ALA A 459 3.77 -21.53 -4.21
N GLY A 460 3.12 -20.37 -4.28
CA GLY A 460 3.70 -19.09 -3.87
C GLY A 460 4.42 -18.32 -4.97
N GLU A 461 4.51 -18.85 -6.18
CA GLU A 461 5.33 -18.27 -7.24
C GLU A 461 4.62 -17.24 -8.13
N ALA A 462 3.28 -17.10 -8.05
CA ALA A 462 2.56 -16.10 -8.80
C ALA A 462 2.80 -14.69 -8.25
N ILE A 463 3.07 -13.75 -9.14
CA ILE A 463 3.14 -12.32 -8.82
C ILE A 463 1.97 -11.64 -9.51
N MET A 464 1.06 -11.10 -8.72
CA MET A 464 -0.15 -10.45 -9.22
C MET A 464 -0.13 -8.95 -8.92
N THR A 465 -0.44 -8.16 -9.93
CA THR A 465 -0.65 -6.71 -9.82
C THR A 465 -1.93 -6.33 -10.55
N HIS A 466 -2.57 -5.26 -10.12
CA HIS A 466 -3.78 -4.77 -10.73
C HIS A 466 -3.88 -3.26 -10.60
N ARG A 467 -4.62 -2.62 -11.50
CA ARG A 467 -4.89 -1.17 -11.48
C ARG A 467 -6.30 -0.90 -12.01
N LEU A 468 -6.93 0.15 -11.51
CA LEU A 468 -8.19 0.62 -12.06
C LEU A 468 -8.00 1.06 -13.52
N LYS A 469 -8.84 0.54 -14.41
CA LYS A 469 -8.92 0.92 -15.82
C LYS A 469 -10.03 1.95 -16.04
N ASP A 470 -11.27 1.55 -15.78
CA ASP A 470 -12.46 2.37 -15.98
C ASP A 470 -13.66 1.76 -15.25
N PHE A 471 -14.82 2.38 -15.39
CA PHE A 471 -16.10 1.83 -14.96
C PHE A 471 -16.86 1.27 -16.17
N GLU A 472 -17.18 -0.01 -16.13
CA GLU A 472 -17.90 -0.71 -17.21
C GLU A 472 -19.23 -1.31 -16.68
N PRO A 473 -20.17 -1.65 -17.55
CA PRO A 473 -21.44 -2.25 -17.14
C PRO A 473 -21.25 -3.51 -16.27
N TRP A 474 -22.13 -3.67 -15.29
CA TRP A 474 -22.13 -4.79 -14.36
C TRP A 474 -22.13 -6.16 -15.06
N THR A 475 -21.13 -7.00 -14.77
CA THR A 475 -20.88 -8.29 -15.46
C THR A 475 -21.65 -9.49 -14.88
N GLY A 476 -22.59 -9.27 -13.95
CA GLY A 476 -23.36 -10.34 -13.28
C GLY A 476 -22.69 -10.82 -11.97
N GLU A 477 -23.27 -11.78 -11.29
CA GLU A 477 -22.80 -12.26 -10.00
C GLU A 477 -21.49 -13.05 -10.11
N ILE A 478 -20.64 -12.94 -9.05
CA ILE A 478 -19.41 -13.71 -8.88
C ILE A 478 -19.53 -14.53 -7.60
N GLU A 479 -19.32 -15.83 -7.72
CA GLU A 479 -19.28 -16.72 -6.58
C GLU A 479 -17.93 -16.61 -5.87
N MET A 480 -17.93 -16.00 -4.67
CA MET A 480 -16.69 -15.70 -3.94
C MET A 480 -16.23 -16.89 -3.08
N ARG A 481 -17.13 -17.46 -2.31
CA ARG A 481 -16.89 -18.56 -1.38
C ARG A 481 -18.06 -19.52 -1.37
N THR A 482 -17.82 -20.76 -1.80
CA THR A 482 -18.81 -21.83 -1.85
C THR A 482 -19.02 -22.52 -0.51
N ASN A 483 -17.96 -22.64 0.30
CA ASN A 483 -17.99 -23.34 1.58
C ASN A 483 -18.68 -22.51 2.67
N GLY A 484 -19.39 -23.19 3.57
CA GLY A 484 -20.01 -22.60 4.75
C GLY A 484 -19.00 -22.35 5.87
N SER A 485 -19.49 -21.80 6.97
CA SER A 485 -18.73 -21.53 8.18
C SER A 485 -19.01 -22.60 9.26
N LEU A 486 -17.97 -22.99 10.02
CA LEU A 486 -18.14 -23.65 11.31
C LEU A 486 -18.32 -22.57 12.37
N ILE A 487 -19.45 -22.55 13.05
CA ILE A 487 -19.84 -21.49 13.98
C ILE A 487 -19.88 -22.07 15.40
N ALA A 488 -19.26 -21.40 16.35
CA ALA A 488 -19.34 -21.79 17.75
C ALA A 488 -20.79 -21.64 18.27
N SER A 489 -21.33 -22.70 18.86
CA SER A 489 -22.68 -22.73 19.42
C SER A 489 -22.75 -22.22 20.86
N GLU A 490 -21.63 -22.14 21.56
CA GLU A 490 -21.54 -21.75 22.97
C GLU A 490 -20.26 -20.94 23.23
N THR A 491 -20.33 -20.10 24.27
CA THR A 491 -19.17 -19.34 24.76
C THR A 491 -18.39 -20.19 25.76
N GLY A 492 -17.07 -20.26 25.61
CA GLY A 492 -16.20 -21.02 26.54
C GLY A 492 -14.81 -21.27 25.96
N THR A 493 -14.11 -22.19 26.60
CA THR A 493 -12.76 -22.63 26.16
C THR A 493 -12.88 -23.76 25.16
N ALA A 494 -12.15 -23.69 24.05
CA ALA A 494 -12.08 -24.76 23.06
C ALA A 494 -11.20 -25.92 23.58
N TYR A 495 -11.72 -27.13 23.58
CA TYR A 495 -10.99 -28.32 24.03
C TYR A 495 -10.48 -29.16 22.85
N ALA A 496 -9.25 -29.64 22.98
CA ALA A 496 -8.60 -30.54 22.01
C ALA A 496 -9.49 -31.72 21.60
N TYR A 497 -10.15 -32.35 22.57
CA TYR A 497 -11.07 -33.47 22.33
C TYR A 497 -12.24 -33.12 21.40
N SER A 498 -12.83 -31.94 21.55
CA SER A 498 -13.94 -31.53 20.73
C SER A 498 -13.49 -31.13 19.32
N ILE A 499 -12.34 -30.44 19.19
CA ILE A 499 -11.73 -30.11 17.91
C ILE A 499 -11.41 -31.37 17.11
N ASP A 500 -10.75 -32.36 17.75
CA ASP A 500 -10.39 -33.62 17.12
C ASP A 500 -11.60 -34.38 16.54
N LYS A 501 -12.70 -34.43 17.28
CA LYS A 501 -13.95 -35.07 16.82
C LYS A 501 -14.69 -34.31 15.73
N LEU A 502 -14.44 -33.05 15.58
CA LEU A 502 -15.16 -32.16 14.64
C LEU A 502 -14.35 -31.84 13.39
N GLN A 503 -13.06 -32.19 13.32
CA GLN A 503 -12.20 -31.83 12.18
C GLN A 503 -12.61 -32.48 10.85
N ASP A 504 -13.38 -33.56 10.85
CA ASP A 504 -13.98 -34.13 9.65
C ASP A 504 -15.05 -33.22 9.02
N ARG A 505 -15.58 -32.24 9.79
CA ARG A 505 -16.59 -31.27 9.30
C ARG A 505 -15.98 -30.05 8.61
N GLY A 506 -14.67 -29.82 8.81
CA GLY A 506 -13.99 -28.69 8.21
C GLY A 506 -12.66 -28.38 8.85
N ARG A 507 -12.04 -27.31 8.37
CA ARG A 507 -10.75 -26.81 8.85
C ARG A 507 -10.96 -25.72 9.89
N PHE A 508 -10.37 -25.87 11.07
CA PHE A 508 -10.48 -24.89 12.15
C PHE A 508 -9.51 -23.72 11.99
N PHE A 509 -9.89 -22.56 12.58
CA PHE A 509 -9.09 -21.32 12.68
C PHE A 509 -8.59 -21.10 14.11
N ILE A 510 -9.04 -21.92 15.06
CA ILE A 510 -8.73 -21.84 16.48
C ILE A 510 -7.83 -23.00 16.93
N SER A 511 -7.10 -22.75 17.99
CA SER A 511 -6.28 -23.76 18.70
C SER A 511 -6.99 -24.28 19.96
N PRO A 512 -6.59 -25.46 20.47
CA PRO A 512 -6.98 -25.86 21.81
C PRO A 512 -6.63 -24.79 22.84
N MET A 513 -7.51 -24.58 23.82
CA MET A 513 -7.45 -23.60 24.91
C MET A 513 -7.81 -22.15 24.47
N ASP A 514 -8.09 -21.88 23.20
CA ASP A 514 -8.61 -20.59 22.79
C ASP A 514 -10.00 -20.33 23.40
N GLN A 515 -10.24 -19.06 23.75
CA GLN A 515 -11.55 -18.62 24.21
C GLN A 515 -12.40 -18.29 22.97
N VAL A 516 -13.59 -18.87 22.90
CA VAL A 516 -14.55 -18.64 21.84
C VAL A 516 -15.89 -18.16 22.38
N TYR A 517 -16.70 -17.53 21.56
CA TYR A 517 -18.05 -17.12 21.94
C TYR A 517 -19.10 -17.60 20.92
N GLU A 518 -20.36 -17.67 21.37
CA GLU A 518 -21.49 -18.05 20.48
C GLU A 518 -21.55 -17.10 19.27
N GLY A 519 -21.60 -17.67 18.07
CA GLY A 519 -21.64 -16.92 16.82
C GLY A 519 -20.25 -16.57 16.23
N GLU A 520 -19.16 -16.91 16.90
CA GLU A 520 -17.82 -16.82 16.33
C GLU A 520 -17.63 -17.85 15.21
N VAL A 521 -17.02 -17.43 14.10
CA VAL A 521 -16.66 -18.31 12.98
C VAL A 521 -15.30 -18.92 13.27
N ILE A 522 -15.31 -20.16 13.73
CA ILE A 522 -14.15 -20.88 14.22
C ILE A 522 -13.53 -21.84 13.21
N GLY A 523 -14.10 -21.92 12.01
CA GLY A 523 -13.58 -22.77 10.94
C GLY A 523 -14.36 -22.64 9.65
N GLU A 524 -13.84 -23.28 8.60
CA GLU A 524 -14.46 -23.45 7.30
C GLU A 524 -15.08 -24.83 7.19
N SER A 525 -16.35 -24.89 6.81
CA SER A 525 -17.06 -26.14 6.60
C SER A 525 -16.64 -26.82 5.28
N THR A 526 -16.65 -28.15 5.22
CA THR A 526 -16.50 -28.89 3.96
C THR A 526 -17.76 -28.83 3.08
N ARG A 527 -18.88 -28.28 3.59
CA ARG A 527 -20.16 -28.16 2.89
C ARG A 527 -20.50 -26.70 2.64
N ALA A 528 -21.35 -26.44 1.68
CA ALA A 528 -21.80 -25.10 1.33
C ALA A 528 -22.58 -24.37 2.44
N GLY A 529 -23.27 -25.09 3.33
CA GLY A 529 -24.05 -24.50 4.43
C GLY A 529 -23.25 -24.26 5.70
N ASP A 530 -23.62 -23.24 6.47
CA ASP A 530 -23.07 -22.97 7.79
C ASP A 530 -23.49 -24.08 8.79
N ILE A 531 -22.58 -24.47 9.65
CA ILE A 531 -22.78 -25.53 10.67
C ILE A 531 -22.41 -24.99 12.04
N SER A 532 -23.38 -25.00 12.97
CA SER A 532 -23.09 -24.72 14.38
C SER A 532 -22.47 -25.94 15.04
N VAL A 533 -21.34 -25.74 15.72
CA VAL A 533 -20.56 -26.81 16.39
C VAL A 533 -20.20 -26.40 17.82
N ASN A 534 -20.17 -27.38 18.72
CA ASN A 534 -19.75 -27.15 20.09
C ASN A 534 -18.32 -27.63 20.32
N VAL A 535 -17.38 -26.70 20.50
CA VAL A 535 -15.97 -26.98 20.77
C VAL A 535 -15.61 -26.89 22.26
N THR A 536 -16.60 -26.52 23.10
CA THR A 536 -16.39 -26.29 24.54
C THR A 536 -16.63 -27.53 25.39
N LYS A 537 -16.91 -28.71 24.77
CA LYS A 537 -17.14 -29.95 25.49
C LYS A 537 -15.81 -30.62 25.86
N ALA A 538 -15.56 -30.74 27.16
CA ALA A 538 -14.43 -31.51 27.67
C ALA A 538 -14.70 -33.02 27.56
N LYS A 539 -13.64 -33.81 27.50
CA LYS A 539 -13.74 -35.29 27.62
C LYS A 539 -14.34 -35.64 28.99
N GLN A 540 -15.49 -36.29 29.02
CA GLN A 540 -16.04 -36.79 30.28
C GLN A 540 -15.16 -37.94 30.79
N LEU A 541 -14.72 -37.82 32.02
CA LEU A 541 -14.00 -38.89 32.69
C LEU A 541 -14.97 -40.06 32.97
N THR A 542 -14.87 -41.11 32.20
CA THR A 542 -15.57 -42.37 32.50
C THR A 542 -14.68 -43.24 33.40
N ASN A 543 -15.26 -43.83 34.46
CA ASN A 543 -14.57 -44.69 35.41
C ASN A 543 -14.06 -46.04 34.83
N MET A 544 -14.24 -46.28 33.53
CA MET A 544 -13.68 -47.45 32.84
C MET A 544 -12.32 -47.11 32.24
N ARG A 545 -11.26 -47.48 32.92
CA ARG A 545 -9.91 -47.58 32.36
C ARG A 545 -9.89 -48.75 31.38
N ALA A 546 -10.09 -48.52 30.11
CA ALA A 546 -9.59 -49.39 29.07
C ALA A 546 -8.07 -49.17 29.01
N SER A 547 -7.33 -50.12 29.58
CA SER A 547 -5.88 -50.17 29.46
C SER A 547 -5.53 -50.37 27.99
N GLY A 548 -5.02 -49.35 27.30
CA GLY A 548 -4.35 -49.60 26.04
C GLY A 548 -4.36 -48.55 24.93
N SER A 549 -5.11 -47.49 24.95
CA SER A 549 -4.94 -46.43 23.92
C SER A 549 -5.38 -45.07 24.45
N ASP A 550 -4.46 -44.33 25.03
CA ASP A 550 -4.52 -42.88 24.95
C ASP A 550 -4.18 -42.53 23.51
N ASP A 551 -5.17 -42.59 22.62
CA ASP A 551 -5.04 -42.01 21.29
C ASP A 551 -4.75 -40.52 21.49
N LYS A 552 -3.49 -40.14 21.25
CA LYS A 552 -3.10 -38.74 21.24
C LYS A 552 -3.94 -38.07 20.15
N ALA A 553 -4.79 -37.11 20.54
CA ALA A 553 -5.57 -36.34 19.60
C ALA A 553 -4.63 -35.77 18.53
N SER A 554 -4.81 -36.20 17.29
CA SER A 554 -4.06 -35.67 16.14
C SER A 554 -4.84 -34.53 15.54
N ILE A 555 -4.59 -33.32 16.01
CA ILE A 555 -5.29 -32.10 15.54
C ILE A 555 -4.48 -31.47 14.43
N ALA A 556 -5.12 -31.23 13.28
CA ALA A 556 -4.53 -30.49 12.19
C ALA A 556 -4.23 -29.04 12.63
N PRO A 557 -3.12 -28.44 12.21
CA PRO A 557 -2.81 -27.06 12.55
C PRO A 557 -3.91 -26.11 12.06
N PRO A 558 -4.31 -25.11 12.87
CA PRO A 558 -5.33 -24.15 12.49
C PRO A 558 -4.88 -23.31 11.30
N LYS A 559 -5.83 -22.85 10.48
CA LYS A 559 -5.58 -21.83 9.48
C LYS A 559 -5.55 -20.48 10.18
N ILE A 560 -4.39 -19.82 10.16
CA ILE A 560 -4.22 -18.47 10.69
C ILE A 560 -4.33 -17.50 9.51
N PHE A 561 -5.18 -16.48 9.63
CA PHE A 561 -5.35 -15.44 8.64
C PHE A 561 -4.51 -14.22 8.97
N SER A 562 -3.90 -13.60 7.94
CA SER A 562 -3.54 -12.19 8.00
C SER A 562 -4.83 -11.33 7.99
N LEU A 563 -4.71 -10.04 8.31
CA LEU A 563 -5.88 -9.14 8.29
C LEU A 563 -6.49 -9.07 6.89
N GLU A 564 -5.67 -8.95 5.85
CA GLU A 564 -6.10 -8.93 4.45
C GLU A 564 -6.86 -10.22 4.08
N GLU A 565 -6.29 -11.37 4.39
CA GLU A 565 -6.94 -12.65 4.12
C GLU A 565 -8.26 -12.79 4.86
N ALA A 566 -8.36 -12.29 6.10
CA ALA A 566 -9.61 -12.31 6.86
C ALA A 566 -10.68 -11.43 6.21
N LEU A 567 -10.32 -10.21 5.77
CA LEU A 567 -11.21 -9.27 5.09
C LEU A 567 -11.72 -9.83 3.75
N GLU A 568 -10.85 -10.51 3.01
CA GLU A 568 -11.18 -11.15 1.74
C GLU A 568 -12.01 -12.43 1.91
N TYR A 569 -11.90 -13.09 3.07
CA TYR A 569 -12.54 -14.36 3.35
C TYR A 569 -13.98 -14.24 3.83
N ILE A 570 -14.33 -13.20 4.60
CA ILE A 570 -15.66 -13.04 5.21
C ILE A 570 -16.77 -12.87 4.17
N LYS A 571 -17.98 -13.34 4.53
CA LYS A 571 -19.22 -13.13 3.76
C LYS A 571 -19.94 -11.86 4.21
N GLU A 572 -20.99 -11.47 3.48
CA GLU A 572 -21.81 -10.28 3.80
C GLU A 572 -22.48 -10.33 5.18
N ASP A 573 -22.73 -11.53 5.70
CA ASP A 573 -23.32 -11.77 7.03
C ASP A 573 -22.26 -11.97 8.13
N GLU A 574 -21.00 -11.66 7.84
CA GLU A 574 -19.87 -11.84 8.73
C GLU A 574 -19.12 -10.52 8.96
N TYR A 575 -18.49 -10.39 10.13
CA TYR A 575 -17.56 -9.33 10.49
C TYR A 575 -16.20 -9.90 10.88
N VAL A 576 -15.16 -9.11 10.69
CA VAL A 576 -13.85 -9.30 11.34
C VAL A 576 -13.84 -8.43 12.59
N GLU A 577 -13.75 -9.04 13.76
CA GLU A 577 -13.47 -8.38 15.02
C GLU A 577 -11.96 -8.17 15.13
N VAL A 578 -11.54 -6.93 15.28
CA VAL A 578 -10.13 -6.52 15.35
C VAL A 578 -9.87 -5.90 16.69
N THR A 579 -8.95 -6.51 17.45
CA THR A 579 -8.50 -6.01 18.76
C THR A 579 -6.97 -5.91 18.76
N PRO A 580 -6.34 -5.19 19.70
CA PRO A 580 -4.88 -5.14 19.80
C PRO A 580 -4.20 -6.50 19.84
N HIS A 581 -4.83 -7.51 20.46
CA HIS A 581 -4.23 -8.82 20.71
C HIS A 581 -4.84 -9.97 19.90
N ALA A 582 -6.01 -9.77 19.29
CA ALA A 582 -6.70 -10.84 18.59
C ALA A 582 -7.44 -10.33 17.34
N MET A 583 -7.64 -11.24 16.41
CA MET A 583 -8.48 -11.09 15.25
C MET A 583 -9.39 -12.31 15.17
N ARG A 584 -10.71 -12.08 15.13
CA ARG A 584 -11.72 -13.13 15.12
C ARG A 584 -12.72 -12.88 14.02
N LEU A 585 -13.15 -13.94 13.37
CA LEU A 585 -14.26 -13.89 12.43
C LEU A 585 -15.55 -14.19 13.18
N ARG A 586 -16.65 -13.50 12.86
CA ARG A 586 -17.92 -13.71 13.55
C ARG A 586 -19.10 -13.46 12.63
N LYS A 587 -20.24 -14.09 12.96
CA LYS A 587 -21.52 -13.72 12.34
C LYS A 587 -22.01 -12.36 12.87
N ILE A 588 -22.70 -11.60 12.01
CA ILE A 588 -23.38 -10.36 12.43
C ILE A 588 -24.43 -10.68 13.49
N LEU A 589 -25.25 -11.68 13.24
CA LEU A 589 -26.22 -12.22 14.19
C LEU A 589 -25.58 -13.39 14.97
N LEU A 590 -25.25 -13.17 16.25
CA LEU A 590 -24.54 -14.15 17.06
C LEU A 590 -25.37 -15.39 17.38
N HIS A 591 -26.65 -15.19 17.73
CA HIS A 591 -27.53 -16.29 18.12
C HIS A 591 -28.05 -17.08 16.91
N GLU A 592 -27.99 -18.41 17.00
CA GLU A 592 -28.43 -19.30 15.94
C GLU A 592 -29.91 -19.11 15.56
N VAL A 593 -30.75 -18.83 16.57
CA VAL A 593 -32.19 -18.60 16.37
C VAL A 593 -32.43 -17.38 15.47
N ASP A 594 -31.67 -16.31 15.68
CA ASP A 594 -31.80 -15.06 14.93
C ASP A 594 -31.31 -15.24 13.48
N ARG A 595 -30.21 -15.98 13.29
CA ARG A 595 -29.74 -16.36 11.94
C ARG A 595 -30.79 -17.16 11.16
N LYS A 596 -31.40 -18.17 11.80
CA LYS A 596 -32.47 -18.97 11.18
C LYS A 596 -33.73 -18.18 10.87
N ARG A 597 -34.03 -17.12 11.63
CA ARG A 597 -35.16 -16.21 11.33
C ARG A 597 -34.83 -15.29 10.15
N ALA A 598 -33.63 -14.79 10.07
CA ALA A 598 -33.21 -13.92 8.99
C ALA A 598 -33.05 -14.63 7.64
N SER A 599 -32.85 -15.96 7.64
CA SER A 599 -32.74 -16.78 6.41
C SER A 599 -34.09 -17.27 5.88
N LYS A 600 -35.18 -17.06 6.59
CA LYS A 600 -36.58 -17.31 6.15
C LYS A 600 -37.18 -16.07 5.52
#